data_c68bbe59a8fd5a4a48ac4e8bfa1a533a
#
_entry.id   c68bbe59a8fd5a4a48ac4e8bfa1a533a
#
_cell.length_a   1.000
_cell.length_b   1.000
_cell.length_c   1.000
_cell.angle_alpha   90.00
_cell.angle_beta   90.00
_cell.angle_gamma   90.00
#
_symmetry.space_group_name_H-M   'P 1'
#
loop_
_entity.id
_entity.type
_entity.pdbx_description
1 polymer ?
#
loop_
_entity_poly.entity_id
_entity_poly.type
_entity_poly.pdbx_seq_one_letter_code
_entity_poly.pdbx_strand_id
1 'polypeptide(L)'
;MKSKSIVIVVAAILAVSAAAIIINYGLSGDESDAETTKFLIQDDKGVYFWIEGEGDDGFTALDDACKKFDVPLSSSDSSYGKSIDSVFGLQMIGAGDIWTYWAQYSFIDGEWKVNEVSIEKVKTSEVEAIALVYSSTGAAPAATPDDAKVWDHSTKGTVFTIESSSGLYFKVNGTGGKVIDAFINATAAYNIPFLPTSGSNPTGIDSIFGLEMTMVEPISDENPYGVYHWWIQKVRTADGTGWESASALMSQLNSSDAPEMKLVYGTEAF
;
A
#
# COMPACT_ATOMS: atom_id res chain seq x y z
N MET A 1 -7.58 32.77 -63.45
CA MET A 1 -6.95 31.60 -62.82
C MET A 1 -6.59 31.74 -61.32
N LYS A 2 -6.97 32.82 -60.62
CA LYS A 2 -6.65 33.01 -59.20
C LYS A 2 -7.72 32.59 -58.19
N SER A 3 -8.95 32.35 -58.66
CA SER A 3 -10.09 32.01 -57.78
C SER A 3 -10.15 30.53 -57.38
N LYS A 4 -9.72 29.61 -58.25
CA LYS A 4 -9.79 28.17 -57.98
C LYS A 4 -8.74 27.70 -56.96
N SER A 5 -7.56 28.33 -56.92
CA SER A 5 -6.52 28.00 -55.97
C SER A 5 -6.86 28.42 -54.53
N ILE A 6 -7.57 29.55 -54.37
CA ILE A 6 -8.01 30.02 -53.04
C ILE A 6 -9.07 29.10 -52.44
N VAL A 7 -10.00 28.62 -53.27
CA VAL A 7 -11.04 27.70 -52.82
C VAL A 7 -10.48 26.36 -52.38
N ILE A 8 -9.45 25.83 -53.06
CA ILE A 8 -8.76 24.58 -52.69
C ILE A 8 -8.00 24.73 -51.37
N VAL A 9 -7.34 25.87 -51.16
CA VAL A 9 -6.59 26.13 -49.92
C VAL A 9 -7.55 26.29 -48.71
N VAL A 10 -8.66 27.00 -48.88
CA VAL A 10 -9.67 27.16 -47.85
C VAL A 10 -10.36 25.83 -47.54
N ALA A 11 -10.67 24.99 -48.54
CA ALA A 11 -11.22 23.66 -48.31
C ALA A 11 -10.22 22.72 -47.61
N ALA A 12 -8.92 22.81 -47.91
CA ALA A 12 -7.89 22.03 -47.23
C ALA A 12 -7.70 22.46 -45.75
N ILE A 13 -7.76 23.78 -45.47
CA ILE A 13 -7.69 24.29 -44.08
C ILE A 13 -8.93 23.89 -43.32
N LEU A 14 -10.12 23.93 -43.88
CA LEU A 14 -11.35 23.49 -43.23
C LEU A 14 -11.37 21.97 -43.01
N ALA A 15 -10.82 21.18 -43.91
CA ALA A 15 -10.72 19.73 -43.75
C ALA A 15 -9.70 19.34 -42.66
N VAL A 16 -8.56 20.05 -42.58
CA VAL A 16 -7.57 19.85 -41.49
C VAL A 16 -8.13 20.31 -40.14
N SER A 17 -8.89 21.41 -40.10
CA SER A 17 -9.53 21.89 -38.88
C SER A 17 -10.65 20.95 -38.44
N ALA A 18 -11.43 20.39 -39.36
CA ALA A 18 -12.46 19.40 -39.05
C ALA A 18 -11.85 18.05 -38.60
N ALA A 19 -10.74 17.63 -39.22
CA ALA A 19 -10.01 16.44 -38.80
C ALA A 19 -9.35 16.63 -37.41
N ALA A 20 -8.79 17.83 -37.13
CA ALA A 20 -8.26 18.15 -35.82
C ALA A 20 -9.35 18.23 -34.74
N ILE A 21 -10.53 18.76 -35.10
CA ILE A 21 -11.70 18.76 -34.20
C ILE A 21 -12.21 17.33 -33.98
N ILE A 22 -12.32 16.51 -35.04
CA ILE A 22 -12.76 15.12 -34.93
C ILE A 22 -11.72 14.28 -34.15
N ILE A 23 -10.41 14.54 -34.30
CA ILE A 23 -9.38 13.88 -33.49
C ILE A 23 -9.45 14.36 -32.04
N ASN A 24 -9.73 15.63 -31.79
CA ASN A 24 -9.86 16.16 -30.44
C ASN A 24 -11.19 15.77 -29.76
N TYR A 25 -12.29 15.61 -30.54
CA TYR A 25 -13.57 15.09 -30.02
C TYR A 25 -13.69 13.57 -30.11
N GLY A 26 -12.91 12.90 -30.93
CA GLY A 26 -12.88 11.44 -31.05
C GLY A 26 -11.82 10.76 -30.18
N LEU A 27 -10.92 11.55 -29.60
CA LEU A 27 -9.96 11.11 -28.55
C LEU A 27 -10.38 11.56 -27.14
N SER A 28 -11.36 12.44 -27.00
CA SER A 28 -12.26 12.43 -25.86
C SER A 28 -13.30 11.32 -26.12
N GLY A 29 -12.85 10.08 -26.30
CA GLY A 29 -13.61 8.96 -25.81
C GLY A 29 -13.96 9.35 -24.38
N ASP A 30 -15.18 9.15 -23.95
CA ASP A 30 -15.52 9.13 -22.56
C ASP A 30 -14.36 8.39 -21.85
N GLU A 31 -13.36 9.14 -21.33
CA GLU A 31 -12.81 8.79 -20.06
C GLU A 31 -14.08 8.79 -19.21
N SER A 32 -14.72 7.63 -19.11
CA SER A 32 -15.52 7.36 -17.95
C SER A 32 -14.59 7.80 -16.84
N ASP A 33 -14.96 8.82 -16.09
CA ASP A 33 -14.34 9.12 -14.82
C ASP A 33 -14.49 7.82 -14.00
N ALA A 34 -13.63 6.83 -14.29
CA ALA A 34 -13.58 5.58 -13.59
C ALA A 34 -13.26 6.00 -12.17
N GLU A 35 -14.26 5.86 -11.32
CA GLU A 35 -14.21 6.39 -9.98
C GLU A 35 -13.10 5.65 -9.25
N THR A 36 -12.09 6.38 -8.78
CA THR A 36 -10.97 5.81 -8.06
C THR A 36 -11.44 5.29 -6.71
N THR A 37 -11.32 3.99 -6.48
CA THR A 37 -11.70 3.33 -5.23
C THR A 37 -10.49 3.12 -4.34
N LYS A 38 -10.60 3.47 -3.06
CA LYS A 38 -9.57 3.23 -2.04
C LYS A 38 -9.73 1.83 -1.44
N PHE A 39 -8.60 1.16 -1.25
CA PHE A 39 -8.54 -0.16 -0.62
C PHE A 39 -7.67 -0.12 0.63
N LEU A 40 -8.22 -0.55 1.76
CA LEU A 40 -7.47 -0.85 2.96
C LEU A 40 -7.03 -2.31 2.91
N ILE A 41 -5.74 -2.57 2.96
CA ILE A 41 -5.16 -3.91 3.09
C ILE A 41 -4.62 -4.03 4.52
N GLN A 42 -5.13 -4.99 5.29
CA GLN A 42 -4.78 -5.17 6.70
C GLN A 42 -4.47 -6.62 7.02
N ASP A 43 -3.41 -6.86 7.79
CA ASP A 43 -3.07 -8.21 8.28
C ASP A 43 -3.66 -8.53 9.66
N ASP A 44 -3.38 -9.74 10.16
CA ASP A 44 -3.83 -10.26 11.46
C ASP A 44 -3.12 -9.61 12.67
N LYS A 45 -2.12 -8.78 12.43
CA LYS A 45 -1.39 -7.99 13.44
C LYS A 45 -1.88 -6.55 13.53
N GLY A 46 -2.81 -6.16 12.63
CA GLY A 46 -3.33 -4.81 12.55
C GLY A 46 -2.40 -3.86 11.78
N VAL A 47 -1.39 -4.37 11.10
CA VAL A 47 -0.61 -3.58 10.14
C VAL A 47 -1.46 -3.35 8.90
N TYR A 48 -1.61 -2.11 8.48
CA TYR A 48 -2.42 -1.77 7.33
C TYR A 48 -1.80 -0.66 6.47
N PHE A 49 -2.26 -0.58 5.24
CA PHE A 49 -1.95 0.53 4.33
C PHE A 49 -3.07 0.71 3.32
N TRP A 50 -3.02 1.85 2.61
CA TRP A 50 -4.00 2.21 1.61
C TRP A 50 -3.41 2.17 0.21
N ILE A 51 -4.16 1.61 -0.73
CA ILE A 51 -3.93 1.68 -2.17
C ILE A 51 -5.19 2.16 -2.86
N GLU A 52 -5.08 2.56 -4.12
CA GLU A 52 -6.22 3.02 -4.91
C GLU A 52 -6.13 2.51 -6.34
N GLY A 53 -7.26 2.21 -6.92
CA GLY A 53 -7.37 1.74 -8.28
C GLY A 53 -8.70 2.08 -8.92
N GLU A 54 -8.77 1.90 -10.25
CA GLU A 54 -9.89 2.27 -11.09
C GLU A 54 -10.61 1.02 -11.59
N GLY A 55 -11.94 1.07 -11.65
CA GLY A 55 -12.78 -0.02 -12.16
C GLY A 55 -14.23 0.16 -11.75
N ASP A 56 -15.17 -0.41 -12.51
CA ASP A 56 -16.60 -0.32 -12.26
C ASP A 56 -17.07 -1.25 -11.14
N ASP A 57 -16.27 -2.27 -10.84
CA ASP A 57 -16.51 -3.23 -9.75
C ASP A 57 -15.29 -3.36 -8.85
N GLY A 58 -15.53 -3.83 -7.62
CA GLY A 58 -14.49 -3.90 -6.59
C GLY A 58 -13.32 -4.81 -6.95
N PHE A 59 -13.52 -5.88 -7.74
CA PHE A 59 -12.41 -6.75 -8.14
C PHE A 59 -11.54 -6.10 -9.21
N THR A 60 -12.15 -5.49 -10.23
CA THR A 60 -11.42 -4.80 -11.30
C THR A 60 -10.60 -3.63 -10.73
N ALA A 61 -11.20 -2.84 -9.85
CA ALA A 61 -10.50 -1.74 -9.17
C ALA A 61 -9.37 -2.25 -8.23
N LEU A 62 -9.58 -3.37 -7.52
CA LEU A 62 -8.54 -3.98 -6.69
C LEU A 62 -7.36 -4.51 -7.51
N ASP A 63 -7.63 -5.17 -8.62
CA ASP A 63 -6.59 -5.71 -9.51
C ASP A 63 -5.75 -4.58 -10.13
N ASP A 64 -6.39 -3.46 -10.51
CA ASP A 64 -5.70 -2.25 -10.96
C ASP A 64 -4.85 -1.65 -9.84
N ALA A 65 -5.41 -1.46 -8.64
CA ALA A 65 -4.69 -0.99 -7.46
C ALA A 65 -3.47 -1.87 -7.14
N CYS A 66 -3.65 -3.19 -7.13
CA CYS A 66 -2.57 -4.14 -6.85
C CYS A 66 -1.43 -4.05 -7.87
N LYS A 67 -1.75 -3.89 -9.15
CA LYS A 67 -0.74 -3.68 -10.21
C LYS A 67 -0.01 -2.35 -10.07
N LYS A 68 -0.73 -1.28 -9.77
CA LYS A 68 -0.19 0.08 -9.60
C LYS A 68 0.77 0.17 -8.41
N PHE A 69 0.50 -0.58 -7.33
CA PHE A 69 1.27 -0.53 -6.08
C PHE A 69 2.17 -1.76 -5.85
N ASP A 70 2.39 -2.61 -6.85
CA ASP A 70 3.20 -3.82 -6.76
C ASP A 70 2.75 -4.77 -5.63
N VAL A 71 1.44 -4.87 -5.39
CA VAL A 71 0.84 -5.76 -4.39
C VAL A 71 0.58 -7.13 -5.02
N PRO A 72 1.25 -8.20 -4.58
CA PRO A 72 0.98 -9.54 -5.08
C PRO A 72 -0.45 -9.98 -4.73
N LEU A 73 -1.29 -10.20 -5.75
CA LEU A 73 -2.66 -10.66 -5.64
C LEU A 73 -2.84 -11.98 -6.40
N SER A 74 -3.52 -12.95 -5.81
CA SER A 74 -4.05 -14.10 -6.53
C SER A 74 -5.53 -14.29 -6.24
N SER A 75 -6.26 -14.74 -7.26
CA SER A 75 -7.70 -14.96 -7.19
C SER A 75 -8.11 -16.15 -8.05
N SER A 76 -9.25 -16.74 -7.73
CA SER A 76 -9.86 -17.81 -8.52
C SER A 76 -11.35 -17.55 -8.75
N ASP A 77 -11.88 -18.20 -9.79
CA ASP A 77 -13.31 -18.20 -10.07
C ASP A 77 -14.00 -19.29 -9.24
N SER A 78 -15.10 -18.96 -8.59
CA SER A 78 -15.96 -19.88 -7.86
C SER A 78 -17.41 -19.78 -8.33
N SER A 79 -18.27 -20.69 -7.87
CA SER A 79 -19.71 -20.61 -8.14
C SER A 79 -20.37 -19.37 -7.50
N TYR A 80 -19.69 -18.71 -6.59
CA TYR A 80 -20.19 -17.50 -5.89
C TYR A 80 -19.58 -16.22 -6.46
N GLY A 81 -18.66 -16.32 -7.44
CA GLY A 81 -17.92 -15.25 -8.06
C GLY A 81 -16.41 -15.29 -7.76
N LYS A 82 -15.70 -14.18 -7.94
CA LYS A 82 -14.27 -14.06 -7.66
C LYS A 82 -13.96 -14.25 -6.18
N SER A 83 -13.05 -15.17 -5.89
CA SER A 83 -12.46 -15.37 -4.56
C SER A 83 -11.06 -14.76 -4.53
N ILE A 84 -10.73 -14.07 -3.46
CA ILE A 84 -9.35 -13.63 -3.19
C ILE A 84 -8.63 -14.80 -2.52
N ASP A 85 -7.72 -15.43 -3.24
CA ASP A 85 -6.97 -16.60 -2.76
C ASP A 85 -5.79 -16.17 -1.90
N SER A 86 -5.07 -15.12 -2.30
CA SER A 86 -4.02 -14.54 -1.49
C SER A 86 -3.73 -13.08 -1.82
N VAL A 87 -3.27 -12.33 -0.82
CA VAL A 87 -2.60 -11.05 -0.96
C VAL A 87 -1.26 -11.18 -0.24
N PHE A 88 -0.14 -10.77 -0.87
CA PHE A 88 1.23 -10.98 -0.37
C PHE A 88 1.58 -12.45 -0.07
N GLY A 89 0.93 -13.40 -0.72
CA GLY A 89 1.12 -14.82 -0.44
C GLY A 89 0.40 -15.31 0.83
N LEU A 90 -0.28 -14.44 1.58
CA LEU A 90 -1.13 -14.82 2.71
C LEU A 90 -2.41 -15.48 2.17
N GLN A 91 -2.46 -16.79 2.26
CA GLN A 91 -3.55 -17.62 1.76
C GLN A 91 -4.56 -17.91 2.86
N MET A 92 -5.75 -18.33 2.48
CA MET A 92 -6.70 -18.91 3.41
C MET A 92 -6.10 -20.16 4.06
N ILE A 93 -6.04 -20.18 5.38
CA ILE A 93 -5.49 -21.29 6.16
C ILE A 93 -6.59 -21.80 7.10
N GLY A 94 -6.83 -23.11 7.06
CA GLY A 94 -7.72 -23.79 7.99
C GLY A 94 -6.94 -24.65 8.99
N ALA A 95 -7.23 -24.50 10.27
CA ALA A 95 -6.69 -25.36 11.33
C ALA A 95 -7.85 -25.80 12.25
N GLY A 96 -8.37 -26.99 11.99
CA GLY A 96 -9.60 -27.48 12.65
C GLY A 96 -10.81 -26.62 12.27
N ASP A 97 -11.47 -26.05 13.28
CA ASP A 97 -12.64 -25.19 13.08
C ASP A 97 -12.29 -23.71 12.89
N ILE A 98 -11.00 -23.36 12.91
CA ILE A 98 -10.54 -21.97 12.78
C ILE A 98 -10.00 -21.76 11.37
N TRP A 99 -10.52 -20.73 10.70
CA TRP A 99 -10.11 -20.32 9.37
C TRP A 99 -9.59 -18.89 9.41
N THR A 100 -8.39 -18.66 8.88
CA THR A 100 -7.86 -17.33 8.61
C THR A 100 -8.02 -17.06 7.12
N TYR A 101 -8.64 -15.95 6.76
CA TYR A 101 -8.98 -15.62 5.38
C TYR A 101 -9.03 -14.10 5.18
N TRP A 102 -9.13 -13.66 3.94
CA TRP A 102 -9.32 -12.26 3.57
C TRP A 102 -10.81 -11.90 3.66
N ALA A 103 -11.22 -11.38 4.81
CA ALA A 103 -12.56 -10.83 5.00
C ALA A 103 -12.70 -9.51 4.22
N GLN A 104 -13.85 -9.33 3.56
CA GLN A 104 -14.11 -8.20 2.68
C GLN A 104 -15.15 -7.29 3.31
N TYR A 105 -14.88 -5.99 3.31
CA TYR A 105 -15.78 -4.97 3.84
C TYR A 105 -15.94 -3.85 2.82
N SER A 106 -17.12 -3.22 2.79
CA SER A 106 -17.38 -1.97 2.09
C SER A 106 -17.67 -0.86 3.08
N PHE A 107 -17.11 0.33 2.85
CA PHE A 107 -17.43 1.53 3.62
C PHE A 107 -18.61 2.24 2.97
N ILE A 108 -19.73 2.27 3.66
CA ILE A 108 -21.02 2.78 3.18
C ILE A 108 -21.70 3.53 4.31
N ASP A 109 -22.15 4.75 4.05
CA ASP A 109 -22.86 5.59 5.03
C ASP A 109 -22.05 5.84 6.32
N GLY A 110 -20.72 5.98 6.21
CA GLY A 110 -19.84 6.28 7.32
C GLY A 110 -19.44 5.08 8.19
N GLU A 111 -19.72 3.84 7.78
CA GLU A 111 -19.36 2.65 8.54
C GLU A 111 -18.92 1.47 7.66
N TRP A 112 -18.06 0.60 8.22
CA TRP A 112 -17.68 -0.64 7.57
C TRP A 112 -18.76 -1.70 7.68
N LYS A 113 -19.17 -2.25 6.54
CA LYS A 113 -20.15 -3.36 6.44
C LYS A 113 -19.49 -4.57 5.79
N VAL A 114 -19.67 -5.74 6.35
CA VAL A 114 -19.19 -7.00 5.75
C VAL A 114 -19.86 -7.20 4.41
N ASN A 115 -19.08 -7.56 3.38
CA ASN A 115 -19.64 -7.89 2.08
C ASN A 115 -20.34 -9.25 2.13
N GLU A 116 -21.62 -9.29 1.83
CA GLU A 116 -22.40 -10.51 1.67
C GLU A 116 -22.29 -11.12 0.27
N VAL A 117 -21.62 -10.42 -0.64
CA VAL A 117 -21.42 -10.82 -2.04
C VAL A 117 -19.92 -10.80 -2.38
N SER A 118 -19.55 -11.50 -3.45
CA SER A 118 -18.20 -11.44 -4.00
C SER A 118 -17.82 -10.01 -4.38
N ILE A 119 -16.54 -9.66 -4.20
CA ILE A 119 -15.99 -8.34 -4.47
C ILE A 119 -16.27 -7.85 -5.90
N GLU A 120 -16.34 -8.72 -6.90
CA GLU A 120 -16.71 -8.37 -8.28
C GLU A 120 -18.16 -7.89 -8.45
N LYS A 121 -19.02 -8.12 -7.45
CA LYS A 121 -20.41 -7.65 -7.44
C LYS A 121 -20.60 -6.35 -6.67
N VAL A 122 -19.54 -5.89 -6.01
CA VAL A 122 -19.53 -4.58 -5.33
C VAL A 122 -19.28 -3.52 -6.39
N LYS A 123 -20.23 -2.63 -6.62
CA LYS A 123 -20.04 -1.50 -7.53
C LYS A 123 -19.25 -0.42 -6.82
N THR A 124 -18.20 0.05 -7.46
CA THR A 124 -17.31 1.08 -6.90
C THR A 124 -18.04 2.41 -6.68
N SER A 125 -19.01 2.74 -7.52
CA SER A 125 -19.88 3.92 -7.37
C SER A 125 -20.85 3.87 -6.17
N GLU A 126 -21.01 2.73 -5.52
CA GLU A 126 -21.91 2.56 -4.38
C GLU A 126 -21.16 2.49 -3.03
N VAL A 127 -19.83 2.60 -3.04
CA VAL A 127 -18.97 2.48 -1.84
C VAL A 127 -17.89 3.57 -1.83
N GLU A 128 -17.53 4.07 -0.65
CA GLU A 128 -16.44 5.03 -0.50
C GLU A 128 -15.06 4.36 -0.45
N ALA A 129 -15.01 3.14 0.04
CA ALA A 129 -13.80 2.31 0.09
C ALA A 129 -14.14 0.84 0.29
N ILE A 130 -13.15 -0.04 0.02
CA ILE A 130 -13.22 -1.47 0.28
C ILE A 130 -12.05 -1.84 1.19
N ALA A 131 -12.28 -2.77 2.15
CA ALA A 131 -11.20 -3.32 2.97
C ALA A 131 -11.06 -4.81 2.75
N LEU A 132 -9.80 -5.27 2.68
CA LEU A 132 -9.39 -6.66 2.76
C LEU A 132 -8.66 -6.85 4.09
N VAL A 133 -9.24 -7.62 5.00
CA VAL A 133 -8.69 -7.87 6.33
C VAL A 133 -8.36 -9.34 6.50
N TYR A 134 -7.09 -9.67 6.65
CA TYR A 134 -6.65 -11.03 6.91
C TYR A 134 -6.86 -11.37 8.38
N SER A 135 -7.84 -12.22 8.68
CA SER A 135 -8.25 -12.48 10.07
C SER A 135 -8.88 -13.86 10.24
N SER A 136 -8.67 -14.45 11.41
CA SER A 136 -9.39 -15.64 11.88
C SER A 136 -10.59 -15.31 12.75
N THR A 137 -10.73 -14.07 13.19
CA THR A 137 -11.76 -13.63 14.14
C THR A 137 -12.83 -12.73 13.53
N GLY A 138 -12.70 -12.41 12.21
CA GLY A 138 -13.55 -11.40 11.58
C GLY A 138 -13.27 -10.00 12.13
N ALA A 139 -12.00 -9.69 12.39
CA ALA A 139 -11.60 -8.37 12.87
C ALA A 139 -12.09 -7.27 11.90
N ALA A 140 -12.61 -6.19 12.46
CA ALA A 140 -13.00 -5.03 11.67
C ALA A 140 -11.77 -4.28 11.12
N PRO A 141 -11.93 -3.53 9.98
CA PRO A 141 -10.91 -2.63 9.49
C PRO A 141 -10.48 -1.60 10.55
N ALA A 142 -9.16 -1.36 10.66
CA ALA A 142 -8.57 -0.53 11.72
C ALA A 142 -8.63 0.98 11.43
N ALA A 143 -8.92 1.38 10.20
CA ALA A 143 -8.95 2.78 9.77
C ALA A 143 -10.15 3.07 8.87
N THR A 144 -10.51 4.34 8.70
CA THR A 144 -11.58 4.80 7.83
C THR A 144 -11.04 5.50 6.58
N PRO A 145 -11.83 5.63 5.50
CA PRO A 145 -11.39 6.30 4.28
C PRO A 145 -11.00 7.77 4.45
N ASP A 146 -11.52 8.46 5.47
CA ASP A 146 -11.18 9.85 5.78
C ASP A 146 -9.70 10.01 6.16
N ASP A 147 -9.15 8.98 6.80
CA ASP A 147 -7.75 8.90 7.21
C ASP A 147 -6.83 8.31 6.12
N ALA A 148 -7.40 7.88 5.00
CA ALA A 148 -6.66 7.21 3.93
C ALA A 148 -5.60 8.11 3.30
N LYS A 149 -4.36 7.67 3.34
CA LYS A 149 -3.22 8.28 2.67
C LYS A 149 -2.55 7.24 1.79
N VAL A 150 -2.77 7.37 0.49
CA VAL A 150 -2.17 6.50 -0.52
C VAL A 150 -0.75 6.99 -0.81
N TRP A 151 0.19 6.07 -0.93
CA TRP A 151 1.57 6.42 -1.23
C TRP A 151 1.72 7.08 -2.61
N ASP A 152 2.28 8.28 -2.62
CA ASP A 152 2.62 9.00 -3.84
C ASP A 152 4.06 8.69 -4.26
N HIS A 153 4.21 7.88 -5.31
CA HIS A 153 5.49 7.49 -5.89
C HIS A 153 6.31 8.68 -6.43
N SER A 154 5.69 9.82 -6.71
CA SER A 154 6.35 11.02 -7.21
C SER A 154 7.07 11.82 -6.13
N THR A 155 6.72 11.60 -4.85
CA THR A 155 7.32 12.30 -3.72
C THR A 155 8.78 11.87 -3.53
N LYS A 156 9.68 12.85 -3.42
CA LYS A 156 11.11 12.61 -3.19
C LYS A 156 11.36 12.36 -1.70
N GLY A 157 12.46 11.66 -1.40
CA GLY A 157 12.90 11.43 -0.03
C GLY A 157 13.45 10.02 0.18
N THR A 158 13.73 9.67 1.42
CA THR A 158 14.07 8.30 1.79
C THR A 158 12.81 7.44 1.69
N VAL A 159 12.91 6.32 0.99
CA VAL A 159 11.83 5.34 0.85
C VAL A 159 11.96 4.31 1.98
N PHE A 160 10.88 4.09 2.70
CA PHE A 160 10.79 3.09 3.75
C PHE A 160 9.85 1.96 3.31
N THR A 161 10.36 0.73 3.28
CA THR A 161 9.52 -0.47 3.18
C THR A 161 9.24 -0.96 4.60
N ILE A 162 7.98 -0.96 5.01
CA ILE A 162 7.53 -1.47 6.32
C ILE A 162 6.93 -2.85 6.06
N GLU A 163 7.47 -3.86 6.73
CA GLU A 163 7.08 -5.27 6.57
C GLU A 163 6.72 -5.87 7.93
N SER A 164 5.52 -6.43 8.04
CA SER A 164 5.08 -7.15 9.23
C SER A 164 5.62 -8.58 9.26
N SER A 165 5.52 -9.23 10.43
CA SER A 165 5.90 -10.64 10.59
C SER A 165 5.04 -11.61 9.78
N SER A 166 3.87 -11.18 9.29
CA SER A 166 3.03 -11.96 8.39
C SER A 166 3.53 -11.93 6.93
N GLY A 167 4.45 -11.00 6.60
CA GLY A 167 4.95 -10.78 5.24
C GLY A 167 4.18 -9.72 4.46
N LEU A 168 3.15 -9.09 5.06
CA LEU A 168 2.53 -7.92 4.48
C LEU A 168 3.52 -6.75 4.51
N TYR A 169 3.72 -6.07 3.38
CA TYR A 169 4.60 -4.91 3.29
C TYR A 169 4.01 -3.79 2.43
N PHE A 170 4.42 -2.58 2.71
CA PHE A 170 4.09 -1.41 1.92
C PHE A 170 5.22 -0.39 1.97
N LYS A 171 5.15 0.62 1.10
CA LYS A 171 6.17 1.66 1.00
C LYS A 171 5.59 3.01 1.38
N VAL A 172 6.43 3.83 1.99
CA VAL A 172 6.19 5.25 2.25
C VAL A 172 7.50 6.01 2.08
N ASN A 173 7.42 7.30 1.92
CA ASN A 173 8.61 8.13 1.80
C ASN A 173 8.51 9.39 2.66
N GLY A 174 9.67 9.88 3.06
CA GLY A 174 9.76 11.11 3.83
C GLY A 174 11.07 11.83 3.61
N THR A 175 11.08 13.11 3.93
CA THR A 175 12.25 13.98 3.80
C THR A 175 12.80 14.34 5.17
N GLY A 176 14.12 14.38 5.31
CA GLY A 176 14.82 14.76 6.54
C GLY A 176 16.33 14.74 6.33
N GLY A 177 17.07 15.41 7.17
CA GLY A 177 18.53 15.37 7.16
C GLY A 177 19.06 14.02 7.66
N LYS A 178 18.42 13.49 8.67
CA LYS A 178 18.66 12.15 9.20
C LYS A 178 17.53 11.21 8.79
N VAL A 179 17.83 9.92 8.74
CA VAL A 179 16.87 8.88 8.39
C VAL A 179 15.70 8.85 9.38
N ILE A 180 15.96 9.04 10.67
CA ILE A 180 14.89 9.10 11.68
C ILE A 180 13.94 10.27 11.43
N ASP A 181 14.45 11.45 11.05
CA ASP A 181 13.62 12.62 10.75
C ASP A 181 12.76 12.36 9.51
N ALA A 182 13.36 11.73 8.49
CA ALA A 182 12.64 11.34 7.28
C ALA A 182 11.53 10.32 7.61
N PHE A 183 11.79 9.37 8.51
CA PHE A 183 10.79 8.37 8.93
C PHE A 183 9.66 9.01 9.74
N ILE A 184 9.96 9.89 10.69
CA ILE A 184 8.94 10.65 11.45
C ILE A 184 8.03 11.42 10.48
N ASN A 185 8.61 12.11 9.49
CA ASN A 185 7.84 12.84 8.50
C ASN A 185 7.00 11.92 7.61
N ALA A 186 7.54 10.76 7.21
CA ALA A 186 6.78 9.75 6.46
C ALA A 186 5.58 9.23 7.27
N THR A 187 5.80 8.80 8.52
CA THR A 187 4.72 8.26 9.36
C THR A 187 3.61 9.29 9.60
N ALA A 188 3.97 10.55 9.80
CA ALA A 188 3.00 11.64 9.94
C ALA A 188 2.23 11.91 8.64
N ALA A 189 2.92 11.89 7.47
CA ALA A 189 2.29 12.15 6.18
C ALA A 189 1.28 11.06 5.78
N TYR A 190 1.55 9.80 6.16
CA TYR A 190 0.72 8.65 5.79
C TYR A 190 -0.13 8.10 6.95
N ASN A 191 -0.28 8.85 8.03
CA ASN A 191 -1.06 8.48 9.22
C ASN A 191 -0.69 7.11 9.80
N ILE A 192 0.61 6.76 9.77
CA ILE A 192 1.12 5.50 10.32
C ILE A 192 1.29 5.66 11.83
N PRO A 193 0.62 4.83 12.65
CA PRO A 193 0.83 4.83 14.09
C PRO A 193 2.29 4.49 14.41
N PHE A 194 3.03 5.46 14.91
CA PHE A 194 4.46 5.35 15.20
C PHE A 194 4.80 5.95 16.56
N LEU A 195 5.60 5.23 17.34
CA LEU A 195 6.16 5.69 18.59
C LEU A 195 7.70 5.60 18.51
N PRO A 196 8.40 6.74 18.50
CA PRO A 196 9.86 6.75 18.57
C PRO A 196 10.35 6.38 19.96
N THR A 197 11.60 5.90 20.08
CA THR A 197 12.25 5.70 21.38
C THR A 197 12.19 6.98 22.19
N SER A 198 11.87 6.84 23.49
CA SER A 198 11.66 7.97 24.40
C SER A 198 12.93 8.79 24.60
N GLY A 199 12.80 10.12 24.60
CA GLY A 199 13.89 11.07 24.86
C GLY A 199 13.81 12.33 24.01
N SER A 200 14.65 13.33 24.33
CA SER A 200 14.70 14.59 23.58
C SER A 200 15.26 14.46 22.15
N ASN A 201 15.93 13.35 21.87
CA ASN A 201 16.43 13.00 20.53
C ASN A 201 16.06 11.53 20.28
N PRO A 202 14.99 11.24 19.57
CA PRO A 202 14.61 9.88 19.23
C PRO A 202 15.74 9.19 18.45
N THR A 203 16.14 8.02 18.89
CA THR A 203 17.26 7.28 18.28
C THR A 203 16.81 6.09 17.45
N GLY A 204 15.59 5.62 17.66
CA GLY A 204 15.07 4.43 17.04
C GLY A 204 13.52 4.34 17.08
N ILE A 205 13.03 3.12 17.01
CA ILE A 205 11.63 2.75 16.92
C ILE A 205 11.24 2.00 18.19
N ASP A 206 10.28 2.53 18.96
CA ASP A 206 9.63 1.78 20.03
C ASP A 206 8.49 0.94 19.47
N SER A 207 7.61 1.54 18.67
CA SER A 207 6.57 0.77 18.00
C SER A 207 6.17 1.37 16.64
N ILE A 208 5.67 0.50 15.74
CA ILE A 208 4.90 0.86 14.55
C ILE A 208 3.63 0.01 14.59
N PHE A 209 2.46 0.61 14.41
CA PHE A 209 1.14 -0.04 14.58
C PHE A 209 0.93 -0.67 15.96
N GLY A 210 1.58 -0.17 17.00
CA GLY A 210 1.53 -0.77 18.34
C GLY A 210 2.33 -2.06 18.49
N LEU A 211 3.05 -2.49 17.45
CA LEU A 211 3.97 -3.63 17.54
C LEU A 211 5.28 -3.17 18.17
N GLU A 212 5.46 -3.55 19.42
CA GLU A 212 6.63 -3.21 20.24
C GLU A 212 7.62 -4.38 20.31
N MET A 213 8.83 -4.10 20.79
CA MET A 213 9.77 -5.17 21.09
C MET A 213 9.22 -6.10 22.17
N THR A 214 9.09 -7.38 21.83
CA THR A 214 8.61 -8.42 22.76
C THR A 214 9.59 -9.57 22.84
N MET A 215 9.85 -10.04 24.07
CA MET A 215 10.67 -11.24 24.27
C MET A 215 9.89 -12.48 23.84
N VAL A 216 10.48 -13.28 22.95
CA VAL A 216 9.91 -14.54 22.44
C VAL A 216 10.48 -15.72 23.20
N GLU A 217 11.80 -15.73 23.42
CA GLU A 217 12.48 -16.75 24.22
C GLU A 217 13.25 -16.07 25.36
N PRO A 218 13.11 -16.56 26.60
CA PRO A 218 13.80 -15.99 27.73
C PRO A 218 15.30 -16.22 27.65
N ILE A 219 16.04 -15.39 28.37
CA ILE A 219 17.48 -15.54 28.60
C ILE A 219 17.73 -16.88 29.25
N SER A 220 18.69 -17.66 28.71
CA SER A 220 19.17 -18.95 29.25
C SER A 220 20.68 -19.08 29.12
N ASP A 221 21.25 -20.13 29.70
CA ASP A 221 22.69 -20.41 29.53
C ASP A 221 23.08 -20.67 28.06
N GLU A 222 22.14 -21.20 27.27
CA GLU A 222 22.34 -21.48 25.83
C GLU A 222 22.08 -20.23 24.97
N ASN A 223 21.24 -19.33 25.45
CA ASN A 223 20.91 -18.06 24.79
C ASN A 223 20.95 -16.88 25.78
N PRO A 224 22.15 -16.35 26.07
CA PRO A 224 22.36 -15.34 27.13
C PRO A 224 21.74 -13.98 26.78
N TYR A 225 21.29 -13.76 25.55
CA TYR A 225 20.68 -12.49 25.11
C TYR A 225 19.16 -12.60 24.92
N GLY A 226 18.59 -13.83 24.93
CA GLY A 226 17.18 -14.05 24.59
C GLY A 226 16.90 -13.89 23.10
N VAL A 227 15.65 -14.15 22.72
CA VAL A 227 15.14 -13.92 21.36
C VAL A 227 13.99 -12.91 21.46
N TYR A 228 14.01 -11.92 20.59
CA TYR A 228 13.02 -10.85 20.58
C TYR A 228 12.37 -10.70 19.22
N HIS A 229 11.07 -10.39 19.19
CA HIS A 229 10.45 -9.71 18.07
C HIS A 229 10.69 -8.21 18.21
N TRP A 230 11.17 -7.58 17.14
CA TRP A 230 11.42 -6.15 17.12
C TRP A 230 11.49 -5.61 15.69
N TRP A 231 11.60 -4.30 15.52
CA TRP A 231 11.74 -3.67 14.22
C TRP A 231 13.19 -3.70 13.72
N ILE A 232 13.52 -4.72 12.93
CA ILE A 232 14.83 -4.92 12.32
C ILE A 232 15.01 -3.87 11.22
N GLN A 233 16.11 -3.12 11.28
CA GLN A 233 16.43 -2.05 10.36
C GLN A 233 17.44 -2.53 9.33
N LYS A 234 17.09 -2.43 8.03
CA LYS A 234 17.94 -2.82 6.92
C LYS A 234 18.11 -1.65 5.97
N VAL A 235 19.30 -1.53 5.39
CA VAL A 235 19.62 -0.58 4.33
C VAL A 235 19.82 -1.32 3.01
N ARG A 236 19.61 -0.61 1.90
CA ARG A 236 19.89 -1.16 0.58
C ARG A 236 21.38 -1.38 0.44
N THR A 237 21.83 -2.53 -0.08
CA THR A 237 23.26 -2.78 -0.37
C THR A 237 23.77 -1.80 -1.41
N ALA A 238 25.06 -1.49 -1.37
CA ALA A 238 25.67 -0.51 -2.26
C ALA A 238 25.52 -0.84 -3.77
N ASP A 239 25.43 -2.12 -4.11
CA ASP A 239 25.17 -2.59 -5.47
C ASP A 239 23.67 -2.60 -5.86
N GLY A 240 22.80 -2.25 -4.91
CA GLY A 240 21.35 -2.20 -5.11
C GLY A 240 20.66 -3.57 -5.25
N THR A 241 21.36 -4.68 -5.01
CA THR A 241 20.81 -6.03 -5.26
C THR A 241 20.14 -6.65 -4.04
N GLY A 242 20.43 -6.18 -2.83
CA GLY A 242 19.96 -6.79 -1.59
C GLY A 242 19.70 -5.82 -0.45
N TRP A 243 19.48 -6.39 0.71
CA TRP A 243 19.28 -5.69 1.97
C TRP A 243 20.29 -6.22 3.00
N GLU A 244 20.93 -5.31 3.74
CA GLU A 244 21.82 -5.66 4.83
C GLU A 244 21.39 -4.97 6.13
N SER A 245 21.73 -5.53 7.27
CA SER A 245 21.42 -4.92 8.57
C SER A 245 22.08 -3.55 8.67
N ALA A 246 21.33 -2.56 9.16
CA ALA A 246 21.86 -1.22 9.34
C ALA A 246 23.00 -1.24 10.36
N SER A 247 24.16 -0.73 9.98
CA SER A 247 25.35 -0.68 10.85
C SER A 247 25.32 0.43 11.89
N ALA A 248 24.30 1.31 11.81
CA ALA A 248 24.13 2.45 12.70
C ALA A 248 22.64 2.73 12.93
N LEU A 249 22.32 3.42 14.03
CA LEU A 249 20.95 3.85 14.33
C LEU A 249 20.44 4.86 13.28
N MET A 250 19.13 4.87 13.03
CA MET A 250 18.50 5.81 12.09
C MET A 250 18.83 7.28 12.40
N SER A 251 19.03 7.63 13.66
CA SER A 251 19.46 8.97 14.08
C SER A 251 20.89 9.32 13.72
N GLN A 252 21.73 8.35 13.41
CA GLN A 252 23.12 8.53 13.03
C GLN A 252 23.30 8.55 11.51
N LEU A 253 22.45 7.82 10.77
CA LEU A 253 22.47 7.75 9.32
C LEU A 253 21.96 9.05 8.70
N ASN A 254 22.64 9.56 7.64
CA ASN A 254 22.10 10.62 6.81
C ASN A 254 21.15 10.02 5.76
N SER A 255 20.08 10.74 5.44
CA SER A 255 19.13 10.30 4.40
C SER A 255 19.77 10.16 3.01
N SER A 256 20.82 10.95 2.72
CA SER A 256 21.59 10.82 1.48
C SER A 256 22.38 9.51 1.35
N ASP A 257 22.77 8.93 2.50
CA ASP A 257 23.60 7.73 2.56
C ASP A 257 22.74 6.45 2.62
N ALA A 258 21.46 6.61 2.96
CA ALA A 258 20.47 5.55 3.02
C ALA A 258 19.15 5.96 2.32
N PRO A 259 19.15 6.05 0.97
CA PRO A 259 17.96 6.48 0.22
C PRO A 259 16.80 5.51 0.30
N GLU A 260 17.09 4.24 0.62
CA GLU A 260 16.07 3.21 0.85
C GLU A 260 16.36 2.44 2.14
N MET A 261 15.35 2.29 2.97
CA MET A 261 15.37 1.46 4.17
C MET A 261 14.22 0.46 4.20
N LYS A 262 14.47 -0.67 4.86
CA LYS A 262 13.45 -1.67 5.13
C LYS A 262 13.36 -1.90 6.63
N LEU A 263 12.15 -1.82 7.16
CA LEU A 263 11.81 -2.06 8.55
C LEU A 263 10.99 -3.34 8.61
N VAL A 264 11.52 -4.39 9.21
CA VAL A 264 10.87 -5.70 9.28
C VAL A 264 10.56 -6.01 10.73
N TYR A 265 9.28 -6.22 11.05
CA TYR A 265 8.91 -6.74 12.36
C TYR A 265 9.11 -8.25 12.39
N GLY A 266 10.11 -8.70 13.09
CA GLY A 266 10.50 -10.11 13.08
C GLY A 266 11.45 -10.48 14.19
N THR A 267 11.92 -11.71 14.14
CA THR A 267 12.84 -12.29 15.12
C THR A 267 14.26 -12.25 14.59
N GLU A 268 15.17 -11.68 15.36
CA GLU A 268 16.61 -11.77 15.11
C GLU A 268 17.28 -12.08 16.45
N ALA A 269 18.26 -12.98 16.45
CA ALA A 269 19.07 -13.24 17.62
C ALA A 269 20.11 -12.12 17.78
N PHE A 270 20.32 -11.65 19.00
CA PHE A 270 21.34 -10.66 19.34
C PHE A 270 22.72 -11.28 19.50
#